data_d89065d9949a28c6e3ac78d99660964e
#
_entry.id   d89065d9949a28c6e3ac78d99660964e
#
_cell.length_a   1.000
_cell.length_b   1.000
_cell.length_c   1.000
_cell.angle_alpha   90.00
_cell.angle_beta   90.00
_cell.angle_gamma   90.00
#
_symmetry.space_group_name_H-M   'P 1'
#
loop_
_entity.id
_entity.type
_entity.pdbx_description
1 polymer ?
#
loop_
_entity_poly.entity_id
_entity_poly.type
_entity_poly.pdbx_seq_one_letter_code
_entity_poly.pdbx_strand_id
1 'polypeptide(L)'
;MEIIYAGDSHYGAGALRSIQKYFDKVYLPVRNPQDILNEKRPEDQIIEDFDDSDCGIVFLGGYPDFITQKQLETKTYVNVHGALLPKYRGMHSVFWAIMNGEKQLGITFHLVNAYMDAGDILAQYAFDYEGQSVASILASVDELIERHAGEVLYDYVQGRIHPVPQDESAATYGARRNLADCRIEFEWPNERLRRFFLALTPPYPYPMLCIRGEWYETLDYQIVDRAYFGPVGRAVYVDHQGVWIKTGEGFLIVSKVRKIGGGYEEVELKELVRIGYRFDKRV
;
A
#
# COMPACT_ATOMS: atom_id res chain seq x y z
N MET A 1 0.26 -26.46 -19.40
CA MET A 1 -0.89 -25.68 -18.90
C MET A 1 -0.72 -24.23 -19.29
N GLU A 2 -1.83 -23.53 -19.44
CA GLU A 2 -1.86 -22.15 -19.89
C GLU A 2 -2.57 -21.26 -18.87
N ILE A 3 -2.21 -19.96 -18.82
CA ILE A 3 -2.81 -18.97 -17.93
C ILE A 3 -2.77 -17.59 -18.61
N ILE A 4 -3.71 -16.72 -18.25
CA ILE A 4 -3.64 -15.30 -18.59
C ILE A 4 -3.05 -14.55 -17.40
N TYR A 5 -2.08 -13.66 -17.66
CA TYR A 5 -1.49 -12.77 -16.66
C TYR A 5 -1.81 -11.32 -16.99
N ALA A 6 -2.50 -10.62 -16.08
CA ALA A 6 -2.73 -9.19 -16.17
C ALA A 6 -2.25 -8.50 -14.88
N GLY A 7 -1.37 -7.52 -14.99
CA GLY A 7 -0.78 -6.86 -13.84
C GLY A 7 -0.40 -5.43 -14.11
N ASP A 8 0.04 -4.76 -13.06
CA ASP A 8 0.69 -3.47 -13.14
C ASP A 8 2.18 -3.57 -12.79
N SER A 9 2.90 -2.45 -12.88
CA SER A 9 4.34 -2.40 -12.57
C SER A 9 4.68 -2.66 -11.09
N HIS A 10 3.69 -2.64 -10.18
CA HIS A 10 3.93 -2.80 -8.75
C HIS A 10 4.20 -4.24 -8.32
N TYR A 11 3.41 -5.19 -8.87
CA TYR A 11 3.61 -6.61 -8.59
C TYR A 11 4.27 -7.35 -9.75
N GLY A 12 4.43 -6.70 -10.80
CA GLY A 12 5.03 -6.77 -12.11
C GLY A 12 5.73 -8.05 -12.52
N ALA A 13 6.91 -7.84 -13.04
CA ALA A 13 7.74 -8.86 -13.67
C ALA A 13 8.06 -10.05 -12.77
N GLY A 14 8.17 -9.87 -11.45
CA GLY A 14 8.42 -10.94 -10.49
C GLY A 14 7.31 -12.00 -10.46
N ALA A 15 6.07 -11.56 -10.40
CA ALA A 15 4.91 -12.46 -10.45
C ALA A 15 4.84 -13.23 -11.77
N LEU A 16 5.07 -12.55 -12.89
CA LEU A 16 5.11 -13.20 -14.21
C LEU A 16 6.21 -14.26 -14.29
N ARG A 17 7.44 -13.92 -13.86
CA ARG A 17 8.55 -14.90 -13.81
C ARG A 17 8.24 -16.12 -12.94
N SER A 18 7.55 -15.90 -11.81
CA SER A 18 7.09 -16.99 -10.96
C SER A 18 6.13 -17.91 -11.69
N ILE A 19 5.12 -17.35 -12.34
CA ILE A 19 4.09 -18.07 -13.10
C ILE A 19 4.70 -18.85 -14.26
N GLN A 20 5.63 -18.24 -14.97
CA GLN A 20 6.32 -18.86 -16.13
C GLN A 20 7.12 -20.12 -15.78
N LYS A 21 7.47 -20.35 -14.51
CA LYS A 21 8.12 -21.61 -14.05
C LYS A 21 7.17 -22.82 -14.03
N TYR A 22 5.88 -22.56 -13.93
CA TYR A 22 4.85 -23.59 -13.71
C TYR A 22 3.89 -23.76 -14.90
N PHE A 23 3.81 -22.74 -15.77
CA PHE A 23 2.89 -22.73 -16.91
C PHE A 23 3.67 -22.72 -18.22
N ASP A 24 3.27 -23.60 -19.15
CA ASP A 24 3.94 -23.78 -20.44
C ASP A 24 3.76 -22.53 -21.33
N LYS A 25 2.64 -21.82 -21.18
CA LYS A 25 2.32 -20.63 -21.95
C LYS A 25 1.55 -19.63 -21.10
N VAL A 26 1.93 -18.36 -21.22
CA VAL A 26 1.23 -17.24 -20.60
C VAL A 26 0.68 -16.30 -21.67
N TYR A 27 -0.59 -15.98 -21.56
CA TYR A 27 -1.21 -14.93 -22.37
C TYR A 27 -1.10 -13.59 -21.66
N LEU A 28 -0.61 -12.57 -22.36
CA LEU A 28 -0.34 -11.25 -21.83
C LEU A 28 -1.22 -10.22 -22.53
N PRO A 29 -2.26 -9.68 -21.92
CA PRO A 29 -3.02 -8.57 -22.48
C PRO A 29 -2.13 -7.40 -22.86
N VAL A 30 -2.37 -6.80 -24.03
CA VAL A 30 -1.60 -5.67 -24.57
C VAL A 30 -1.57 -4.47 -23.63
N ARG A 31 -2.57 -4.34 -22.75
CA ARG A 31 -2.65 -3.29 -21.73
C ARG A 31 -1.66 -3.47 -20.56
N ASN A 32 -1.01 -4.63 -20.44
CA ASN A 32 0.06 -4.78 -19.45
C ASN A 32 1.16 -3.73 -19.69
N PRO A 33 1.77 -3.19 -18.63
CA PRO A 33 2.92 -2.28 -18.75
C PRO A 33 4.07 -2.88 -19.56
N GLN A 34 4.85 -2.04 -20.19
CA GLN A 34 5.92 -2.47 -21.09
C GLN A 34 7.00 -3.31 -20.41
N ASP A 35 7.30 -3.07 -19.14
CA ASP A 35 8.23 -3.87 -18.35
C ASP A 35 7.75 -5.32 -18.20
N ILE A 36 6.45 -5.54 -18.02
CA ILE A 36 5.83 -6.88 -18.02
C ILE A 36 5.89 -7.51 -19.41
N LEU A 37 5.52 -6.76 -20.46
CA LEU A 37 5.55 -7.28 -21.82
C LEU A 37 6.94 -7.65 -22.30
N ASN A 38 7.99 -6.99 -21.76
CA ASN A 38 9.39 -7.31 -22.06
C ASN A 38 9.85 -8.66 -21.46
N GLU A 39 9.16 -9.17 -20.41
CA GLU A 39 9.45 -10.49 -19.83
C GLU A 39 8.78 -11.66 -20.60
N LYS A 40 8.12 -11.36 -21.71
CA LYS A 40 7.47 -12.37 -22.57
C LYS A 40 8.48 -13.37 -23.11
N ARG A 41 8.22 -14.67 -22.88
CA ARG A 41 8.99 -15.78 -23.46
C ARG A 41 8.54 -16.04 -24.93
N PRO A 42 9.30 -16.79 -25.75
CA PRO A 42 8.91 -17.15 -27.11
C PRO A 42 7.55 -17.86 -27.21
N GLU A 43 7.24 -18.73 -26.25
CA GLU A 43 5.98 -19.48 -26.16
C GLU A 43 4.79 -18.66 -25.68
N ASP A 44 5.03 -17.52 -24.99
CA ASP A 44 3.97 -16.65 -24.50
C ASP A 44 3.36 -15.81 -25.63
N GLN A 45 2.11 -15.41 -25.49
CA GLN A 45 1.37 -14.70 -26.51
C GLN A 45 0.78 -13.39 -25.97
N ILE A 46 0.91 -12.32 -26.75
CA ILE A 46 0.18 -11.07 -26.52
C ILE A 46 -1.23 -11.22 -27.06
N ILE A 47 -2.22 -10.77 -26.30
CA ILE A 47 -3.65 -10.76 -26.65
C ILE A 47 -4.22 -9.34 -26.43
N GLU A 48 -5.29 -9.01 -27.13
CA GLU A 48 -5.97 -7.71 -26.94
C GLU A 48 -6.83 -7.72 -25.67
N ASP A 49 -7.63 -8.78 -25.47
CA ASP A 49 -8.50 -8.94 -24.30
C ASP A 49 -8.45 -10.38 -23.76
N PHE A 50 -9.01 -10.59 -22.59
CA PHE A 50 -9.12 -11.90 -21.94
C PHE A 50 -9.92 -12.91 -22.79
N ASP A 51 -10.88 -12.43 -23.57
CA ASP A 51 -11.73 -13.26 -24.43
C ASP A 51 -11.01 -13.79 -25.69
N ASP A 52 -9.81 -13.28 -26.02
CA ASP A 52 -9.00 -13.75 -27.15
C ASP A 52 -8.26 -15.07 -26.88
N SER A 53 -8.48 -15.67 -25.72
CA SER A 53 -7.94 -16.99 -25.36
C SER A 53 -9.01 -17.84 -24.69
N ASP A 54 -9.03 -19.12 -25.03
CA ASP A 54 -9.88 -20.15 -24.38
C ASP A 54 -9.39 -20.51 -22.95
N CYS A 55 -8.29 -19.90 -22.49
CA CYS A 55 -7.75 -20.13 -21.16
C CYS A 55 -8.77 -19.73 -20.09
N GLY A 56 -9.13 -20.68 -19.22
CA GLY A 56 -10.17 -20.49 -18.20
C GLY A 56 -9.70 -19.81 -16.91
N ILE A 57 -8.39 -19.48 -16.75
CA ILE A 57 -7.83 -18.90 -15.55
C ILE A 57 -7.04 -17.63 -15.85
N VAL A 58 -7.27 -16.61 -15.04
CA VAL A 58 -6.61 -15.29 -15.11
C VAL A 58 -6.00 -14.97 -13.77
N PHE A 59 -4.72 -14.61 -13.74
CA PHE A 59 -4.09 -14.01 -12.56
C PHE A 59 -4.01 -12.51 -12.70
N LEU A 60 -4.40 -11.82 -11.63
CA LEU A 60 -4.40 -10.35 -11.51
C LEU A 60 -3.33 -9.92 -10.50
N GLY A 61 -2.27 -9.26 -10.99
CA GLY A 61 -1.18 -8.72 -10.17
C GLY A 61 -1.25 -7.21 -10.08
N GLY A 62 -2.12 -6.65 -9.22
CA GLY A 62 -2.33 -5.21 -9.13
C GLY A 62 -3.18 -4.62 -10.28
N TYR A 63 -4.00 -5.43 -10.90
CA TYR A 63 -4.86 -5.02 -12.02
C TYR A 63 -5.82 -3.89 -11.59
N PRO A 64 -5.88 -2.75 -12.33
CA PRO A 64 -6.53 -1.55 -11.84
C PRO A 64 -8.05 -1.54 -11.99
N ASP A 65 -8.61 -2.38 -12.87
CA ASP A 65 -10.02 -2.37 -13.21
C ASP A 65 -10.81 -3.44 -12.44
N PHE A 66 -12.10 -3.20 -12.24
CA PHE A 66 -13.00 -4.21 -11.72
C PHE A 66 -13.32 -5.28 -12.77
N ILE A 67 -13.34 -6.54 -12.34
CA ILE A 67 -13.81 -7.64 -13.16
C ILE A 67 -15.34 -7.62 -13.20
N THR A 68 -15.89 -7.56 -14.39
CA THR A 68 -17.34 -7.51 -14.59
C THR A 68 -18.00 -8.85 -14.31
N GLN A 69 -19.31 -8.85 -13.99
CA GLN A 69 -20.07 -10.06 -13.80
C GLN A 69 -19.98 -11.00 -15.03
N LYS A 70 -20.03 -10.46 -16.24
CA LYS A 70 -19.89 -11.23 -17.48
C LYS A 70 -18.54 -11.97 -17.57
N GLN A 71 -17.45 -11.30 -17.16
CA GLN A 71 -16.12 -11.94 -17.14
C GLN A 71 -16.04 -13.04 -16.08
N LEU A 72 -16.63 -12.83 -14.88
CA LEU A 72 -16.68 -13.86 -13.83
C LEU A 72 -17.48 -15.11 -14.23
N GLU A 73 -18.42 -15.01 -15.18
CA GLU A 73 -19.19 -16.13 -15.69
C GLU A 73 -18.38 -17.00 -16.69
N THR A 74 -17.33 -16.44 -17.30
CA THR A 74 -16.56 -17.10 -18.37
C THR A 74 -15.21 -17.62 -17.90
N LYS A 75 -14.60 -17.00 -16.90
CA LYS A 75 -13.24 -17.36 -16.45
C LYS A 75 -13.14 -17.28 -14.92
N THR A 76 -12.18 -18.00 -14.37
CA THR A 76 -11.79 -17.89 -12.97
C THR A 76 -10.69 -16.85 -12.83
N TYR A 77 -10.89 -15.89 -11.95
CA TYR A 77 -9.91 -14.85 -11.66
C TYR A 77 -9.31 -15.05 -10.28
N VAL A 78 -7.99 -15.05 -10.21
CA VAL A 78 -7.21 -15.06 -8.97
C VAL A 78 -6.51 -13.71 -8.84
N ASN A 79 -6.64 -13.09 -7.69
CA ASN A 79 -5.95 -11.83 -7.37
C ASN A 79 -4.96 -12.04 -6.23
N VAL A 80 -3.93 -11.20 -6.19
CA VAL A 80 -3.06 -11.07 -5.01
C VAL A 80 -3.31 -9.71 -4.35
N HIS A 81 -3.62 -9.75 -3.06
CA HIS A 81 -3.89 -8.56 -2.25
C HIS A 81 -2.80 -8.37 -1.20
N GLY A 82 -2.32 -7.12 -1.06
CA GLY A 82 -1.22 -6.76 -0.15
C GLY A 82 -1.64 -6.62 1.32
N ALA A 83 -2.45 -7.55 1.81
CA ALA A 83 -2.81 -7.69 3.22
C ALA A 83 -3.20 -9.13 3.56
N LEU A 84 -3.32 -9.41 4.86
CA LEU A 84 -3.87 -10.67 5.37
C LEU A 84 -5.40 -10.56 5.45
N LEU A 85 -6.09 -10.97 4.38
CA LEU A 85 -7.56 -11.00 4.32
C LEU A 85 -8.13 -11.91 5.45
N PRO A 86 -9.30 -11.60 6.00
CA PRO A 86 -10.31 -10.64 5.53
C PRO A 86 -10.08 -9.19 5.97
N LYS A 87 -8.99 -8.88 6.67
CA LYS A 87 -8.69 -7.50 7.06
C LYS A 87 -8.15 -6.69 5.89
N TYR A 88 -8.48 -5.39 5.87
CA TYR A 88 -7.93 -4.40 4.92
C TYR A 88 -8.25 -4.70 3.46
N ARG A 89 -9.45 -5.22 3.15
CA ARG A 89 -9.97 -5.28 1.78
C ARG A 89 -9.94 -3.88 1.15
N GLY A 90 -9.73 -3.78 -0.14
CA GLY A 90 -9.71 -2.52 -0.87
C GLY A 90 -8.33 -1.89 -0.97
N MET A 91 -8.23 -0.57 -0.88
CA MET A 91 -7.03 0.14 -1.29
C MET A 91 -6.11 0.55 -0.14
N HIS A 92 -4.81 0.68 -0.46
CA HIS A 92 -3.78 1.16 0.49
C HIS A 92 -3.68 0.31 1.77
N SER A 93 -3.88 -0.99 1.66
CA SER A 93 -3.92 -1.95 2.77
C SER A 93 -2.72 -1.86 3.70
N VAL A 94 -1.50 -1.72 3.18
CA VAL A 94 -0.26 -1.55 3.97
C VAL A 94 -0.34 -0.32 4.88
N PHE A 95 -0.80 0.83 4.35
CA PHE A 95 -0.96 2.04 5.17
C PHE A 95 -1.93 1.81 6.33
N TRP A 96 -3.10 1.24 6.03
CA TRP A 96 -4.12 1.02 7.04
C TRP A 96 -3.70 -0.02 8.08
N ALA A 97 -2.97 -1.06 7.67
CA ALA A 97 -2.43 -2.05 8.60
C ALA A 97 -1.43 -1.43 9.59
N ILE A 98 -0.49 -0.59 9.11
CA ILE A 98 0.44 0.14 9.98
C ILE A 98 -0.30 1.08 10.92
N MET A 99 -1.27 1.86 10.41
CA MET A 99 -2.07 2.79 11.21
C MET A 99 -2.85 2.11 12.33
N ASN A 100 -3.34 0.90 12.10
CA ASN A 100 -4.04 0.09 13.10
C ASN A 100 -3.09 -0.69 14.03
N GLY A 101 -1.78 -0.62 13.80
CA GLY A 101 -0.76 -1.20 14.68
C GLY A 101 -0.62 -2.71 14.54
N GLU A 102 -0.91 -3.24 13.36
CA GLU A 102 -0.67 -4.65 13.07
C GLU A 102 0.82 -4.97 13.28
N LYS A 103 1.07 -6.17 13.80
CA LYS A 103 2.41 -6.67 14.04
C LYS A 103 2.88 -7.63 12.95
N GLN A 104 1.94 -8.07 12.12
CA GLN A 104 2.20 -8.87 10.94
C GLN A 104 1.54 -8.22 9.74
N LEU A 105 2.29 -8.19 8.65
CA LEU A 105 1.84 -7.79 7.32
C LEU A 105 1.99 -9.00 6.39
N GLY A 106 1.49 -8.92 5.17
CA GLY A 106 1.62 -10.03 4.25
C GLY A 106 0.77 -9.86 3.00
N ILE A 107 0.61 -10.97 2.30
CA ILE A 107 -0.18 -11.07 1.08
C ILE A 107 -1.22 -12.17 1.18
N THR A 108 -2.28 -12.03 0.39
CA THR A 108 -3.30 -13.07 0.22
C THR A 108 -3.55 -13.30 -1.27
N PHE A 109 -3.42 -14.54 -1.71
CA PHE A 109 -3.95 -15.01 -2.98
C PHE A 109 -5.39 -15.44 -2.75
N HIS A 110 -6.33 -14.90 -3.54
CA HIS A 110 -7.76 -15.17 -3.38
C HIS A 110 -8.48 -15.20 -4.73
N LEU A 111 -9.62 -15.88 -4.78
CA LEU A 111 -10.51 -15.80 -5.91
C LEU A 111 -11.17 -14.43 -6.00
N VAL A 112 -11.46 -13.99 -7.21
CA VAL A 112 -12.23 -12.76 -7.42
C VAL A 112 -13.72 -13.11 -7.53
N ASN A 113 -14.54 -12.34 -6.83
CA ASN A 113 -16.00 -12.40 -6.93
C ASN A 113 -16.57 -10.98 -7.16
N ALA A 114 -17.89 -10.82 -7.09
CA ALA A 114 -18.57 -9.55 -7.32
C ALA A 114 -18.28 -8.47 -6.24
N TYR A 115 -17.62 -8.83 -5.14
CA TYR A 115 -17.33 -7.93 -4.03
C TYR A 115 -15.83 -7.71 -3.90
N MET A 116 -15.43 -6.49 -3.52
CA MET A 116 -14.03 -6.09 -3.42
C MET A 116 -13.27 -6.97 -2.42
N ASP A 117 -12.25 -7.69 -2.90
CA ASP A 117 -11.34 -8.56 -2.15
C ASP A 117 -12.03 -9.56 -1.20
N ALA A 118 -13.27 -9.97 -1.51
CA ALA A 118 -14.10 -10.82 -0.66
C ALA A 118 -14.20 -12.28 -1.11
N GLY A 119 -13.51 -12.67 -2.18
CA GLY A 119 -13.48 -14.04 -2.66
C GLY A 119 -12.65 -14.96 -1.77
N ASP A 120 -12.86 -16.26 -1.94
CA ASP A 120 -12.26 -17.30 -1.11
C ASP A 120 -10.73 -17.28 -1.18
N ILE A 121 -10.09 -17.48 -0.04
CA ILE A 121 -8.63 -17.48 0.12
C ILE A 121 -8.03 -18.78 -0.44
N LEU A 122 -7.00 -18.65 -1.27
CA LEU A 122 -6.17 -19.76 -1.73
C LEU A 122 -4.95 -19.98 -0.84
N ALA A 123 -4.23 -18.90 -0.53
CA ALA A 123 -3.06 -18.94 0.33
C ALA A 123 -2.76 -17.57 0.94
N GLN A 124 -2.09 -17.57 2.10
CA GLN A 124 -1.62 -16.36 2.77
C GLN A 124 -0.18 -16.53 3.22
N TYR A 125 0.61 -15.48 3.07
CA TYR A 125 1.99 -15.44 3.51
C TYR A 125 2.22 -14.16 4.32
N ALA A 126 2.70 -14.33 5.56
CA ALA A 126 2.90 -13.25 6.50
C ALA A 126 4.39 -13.02 6.80
N PHE A 127 4.72 -11.80 7.20
CA PHE A 127 6.01 -11.42 7.76
C PHE A 127 5.81 -10.46 8.94
N ASP A 128 6.76 -10.45 9.89
CA ASP A 128 6.69 -9.59 11.05
C ASP A 128 6.99 -8.13 10.69
N TYR A 129 6.20 -7.22 11.27
CA TYR A 129 6.38 -5.79 11.14
C TYR A 129 6.90 -5.19 12.46
N GLU A 130 8.12 -4.66 12.40
CA GLU A 130 8.85 -4.06 13.53
C GLU A 130 9.17 -2.57 13.30
N GLY A 131 8.47 -1.91 12.36
CA GLY A 131 8.69 -0.50 12.03
C GLY A 131 9.58 -0.27 10.79
N GLN A 132 9.70 -1.25 9.90
CA GLN A 132 10.38 -1.10 8.61
C GLN A 132 9.73 0.01 7.77
N SER A 133 10.51 0.62 6.88
CA SER A 133 10.00 1.61 5.93
C SER A 133 8.99 1.01 4.96
N VAL A 134 8.09 1.84 4.42
CA VAL A 134 7.12 1.39 3.41
C VAL A 134 7.82 0.77 2.20
N ALA A 135 8.93 1.33 1.75
CA ALA A 135 9.72 0.76 0.64
C ALA A 135 10.20 -0.67 0.96
N SER A 136 10.68 -0.92 2.19
CA SER A 136 11.10 -2.26 2.62
C SER A 136 9.92 -3.23 2.71
N ILE A 137 8.76 -2.76 3.18
CA ILE A 137 7.52 -3.57 3.24
C ILE A 137 7.07 -3.96 1.84
N LEU A 138 7.04 -3.01 0.90
CA LEU A 138 6.65 -3.28 -0.48
C LEU A 138 7.62 -4.28 -1.16
N ALA A 139 8.93 -4.14 -0.92
CA ALA A 139 9.91 -5.12 -1.40
C ALA A 139 9.67 -6.52 -0.83
N SER A 140 9.30 -6.64 0.45
CA SER A 140 8.93 -7.93 1.05
C SER A 140 7.65 -8.51 0.44
N VAL A 141 6.67 -7.68 0.13
CA VAL A 141 5.45 -8.07 -0.58
C VAL A 141 5.79 -8.61 -1.97
N ASP A 142 6.61 -7.88 -2.73
CA ASP A 142 7.04 -8.29 -4.08
C ASP A 142 7.82 -9.62 -4.05
N GLU A 143 8.71 -9.79 -3.07
CA GLU A 143 9.46 -11.04 -2.88
C GLU A 143 8.53 -12.23 -2.60
N LEU A 144 7.52 -12.05 -1.74
CA LEU A 144 6.54 -13.10 -1.47
C LEU A 144 5.71 -13.46 -2.70
N ILE A 145 5.31 -12.46 -3.49
CA ILE A 145 4.56 -12.68 -4.72
C ILE A 145 5.43 -13.44 -5.73
N GLU A 146 6.67 -12.99 -5.97
CA GLU A 146 7.60 -13.66 -6.88
C GLU A 146 7.91 -15.09 -6.45
N ARG A 147 7.98 -15.34 -5.15
CA ARG A 147 8.26 -16.69 -4.62
C ARG A 147 7.10 -17.64 -4.79
N HIS A 148 5.86 -17.17 -4.59
CA HIS A 148 4.71 -18.05 -4.38
C HIS A 148 3.65 -18.01 -5.47
N ALA A 149 3.58 -16.99 -6.33
CA ALA A 149 2.49 -16.84 -7.28
C ALA A 149 2.33 -18.06 -8.22
N GLY A 150 3.42 -18.52 -8.80
CA GLY A 150 3.38 -19.66 -9.73
C GLY A 150 2.96 -20.96 -9.06
N GLU A 151 3.50 -21.26 -7.88
CA GLU A 151 3.18 -22.46 -7.11
C GLU A 151 1.71 -22.49 -6.67
N VAL A 152 1.22 -21.40 -6.08
CA VAL A 152 -0.17 -21.29 -5.61
C VAL A 152 -1.15 -21.49 -6.75
N LEU A 153 -0.90 -20.82 -7.89
CA LEU A 153 -1.77 -20.95 -9.07
C LEU A 153 -1.73 -22.37 -9.65
N TYR A 154 -0.55 -22.96 -9.75
CA TYR A 154 -0.38 -24.32 -10.24
C TYR A 154 -1.10 -25.32 -9.35
N ASP A 155 -0.92 -25.24 -8.03
CA ASP A 155 -1.56 -26.15 -7.08
C ASP A 155 -3.07 -25.95 -7.03
N TYR A 156 -3.56 -24.72 -7.20
CA TYR A 156 -4.99 -24.48 -7.34
C TYR A 156 -5.57 -25.16 -8.61
N VAL A 157 -4.93 -24.98 -9.76
CA VAL A 157 -5.37 -25.61 -11.04
C VAL A 157 -5.30 -27.13 -10.97
N GLN A 158 -4.33 -27.69 -10.20
CA GLN A 158 -4.22 -29.13 -9.99
C GLN A 158 -5.20 -29.68 -8.92
N GLY A 159 -6.03 -28.83 -8.33
CA GLY A 159 -6.97 -29.22 -7.28
C GLY A 159 -6.31 -29.59 -5.94
N ARG A 160 -5.06 -29.17 -5.70
CA ARG A 160 -4.34 -29.39 -4.43
C ARG A 160 -4.65 -28.32 -3.39
N ILE A 161 -5.01 -27.13 -3.83
CA ILE A 161 -5.50 -26.03 -2.98
C ILE A 161 -7.02 -25.96 -3.10
N HIS A 162 -7.69 -25.98 -1.96
CA HIS A 162 -9.12 -25.78 -1.86
C HIS A 162 -9.40 -24.37 -1.32
N PRO A 163 -10.15 -23.53 -2.06
CA PRO A 163 -10.49 -22.19 -1.62
C PRO A 163 -11.22 -22.21 -0.27
N VAL A 164 -10.87 -21.31 0.63
CA VAL A 164 -11.48 -21.19 1.96
C VAL A 164 -12.25 -19.87 2.05
N PRO A 165 -13.56 -19.91 2.35
CA PRO A 165 -14.34 -18.70 2.54
C PRO A 165 -13.75 -17.79 3.61
N GLN A 166 -13.81 -16.48 3.37
CA GLN A 166 -13.36 -15.48 4.35
C GLN A 166 -14.38 -15.36 5.50
N ASP A 167 -13.87 -15.10 6.72
CA ASP A 167 -14.72 -14.76 7.87
C ASP A 167 -15.22 -13.30 7.73
N GLU A 168 -16.46 -13.13 7.31
CA GLU A 168 -17.07 -11.82 7.13
C GLU A 168 -17.16 -11.00 8.44
N SER A 169 -17.18 -11.66 9.59
CA SER A 169 -17.23 -10.98 10.90
C SER A 169 -15.90 -10.28 11.24
N ALA A 170 -14.79 -10.72 10.64
CA ALA A 170 -13.44 -10.17 10.80
C ALA A 170 -13.07 -9.20 9.66
N ALA A 171 -13.93 -9.03 8.65
CA ALA A 171 -13.62 -8.21 7.49
C ALA A 171 -13.53 -6.72 7.85
N THR A 172 -12.49 -6.07 7.33
CA THR A 172 -12.32 -4.60 7.40
C THR A 172 -11.94 -4.06 6.04
N TYR A 173 -12.18 -2.76 5.82
CA TYR A 173 -12.00 -2.14 4.52
C TYR A 173 -11.03 -0.95 4.60
N GLY A 174 -10.05 -0.90 3.68
CA GLY A 174 -9.16 0.22 3.46
C GLY A 174 -9.74 1.21 2.45
N ALA A 175 -9.98 2.45 2.87
CA ALA A 175 -10.40 3.50 1.94
C ALA A 175 -9.24 3.94 1.03
N ARG A 176 -9.58 4.37 -0.18
CA ARG A 176 -8.60 5.05 -1.05
C ARG A 176 -8.17 6.36 -0.40
N ARG A 177 -6.86 6.49 -0.13
CA ARG A 177 -6.28 7.73 0.41
C ARG A 177 -6.10 8.79 -0.66
N ASN A 178 -6.13 10.02 -0.21
CA ASN A 178 -5.75 11.21 -0.97
C ASN A 178 -4.74 12.05 -0.16
N LEU A 179 -4.27 13.16 -0.71
CA LEU A 179 -3.29 14.02 -0.02
C LEU A 179 -3.81 14.60 1.32
N ALA A 180 -5.12 14.77 1.46
CA ALA A 180 -5.68 15.25 2.73
C ALA A 180 -5.48 14.23 3.88
N ASP A 181 -5.40 12.94 3.55
CA ASP A 181 -5.14 11.88 4.52
C ASP A 181 -3.67 11.83 5.00
N CYS A 182 -2.79 12.66 4.42
CA CYS A 182 -1.40 12.82 4.84
C CYS A 182 -1.21 13.97 5.84
N ARG A 183 -2.27 14.66 6.25
CA ARG A 183 -2.21 15.78 7.20
C ARG A 183 -1.92 15.29 8.60
N ILE A 184 -1.04 16.01 9.29
CA ILE A 184 -0.73 15.75 10.71
C ILE A 184 -1.89 16.20 11.57
N GLU A 185 -2.48 15.28 12.33
CA GLU A 185 -3.51 15.55 13.33
C GLU A 185 -2.87 15.65 14.72
N PHE A 186 -2.55 16.84 15.16
CA PHE A 186 -1.80 17.08 16.39
C PHE A 186 -2.50 16.61 17.67
N GLU A 187 -3.81 16.42 17.66
CA GLU A 187 -4.57 15.87 18.80
C GLU A 187 -4.41 14.38 19.00
N TRP A 188 -3.88 13.67 18.01
CA TRP A 188 -3.69 12.23 18.16
C TRP A 188 -2.71 11.90 19.29
N PRO A 189 -2.90 10.74 19.94
CA PRO A 189 -1.90 10.17 20.82
C PRO A 189 -0.56 9.99 20.09
N ASN A 190 0.55 10.15 20.81
CA ASN A 190 1.87 10.05 20.21
C ASN A 190 2.13 8.70 19.54
N GLU A 191 1.60 7.61 20.08
CA GLU A 191 1.69 6.29 19.47
C GLU A 191 1.03 6.26 18.07
N ARG A 192 -0.14 6.89 17.93
CA ARG A 192 -0.81 7.01 16.63
C ARG A 192 -0.02 7.90 15.67
N LEU A 193 0.57 8.99 16.16
CA LEU A 193 1.46 9.84 15.37
C LEU A 193 2.67 9.05 14.87
N ARG A 194 3.32 8.23 15.72
CA ARG A 194 4.45 7.38 15.30
C ARG A 194 4.05 6.45 14.16
N ARG A 195 2.91 5.76 14.28
CA ARG A 195 2.40 4.89 13.20
C ARG A 195 2.12 5.67 11.92
N PHE A 196 1.55 6.85 12.04
CA PHE A 196 1.27 7.72 10.91
C PHE A 196 2.55 8.13 10.17
N PHE A 197 3.56 8.53 10.89
CA PHE A 197 4.85 8.89 10.29
C PHE A 197 5.56 7.67 9.68
N LEU A 198 5.46 6.48 10.27
CA LEU A 198 5.97 5.24 9.69
C LEU A 198 5.21 4.83 8.44
N ALA A 199 3.89 5.00 8.43
CA ALA A 199 3.03 4.65 7.29
C ALA A 199 3.14 5.61 6.10
N LEU A 200 3.77 6.77 6.30
CA LEU A 200 3.96 7.81 5.29
C LEU A 200 5.45 8.07 5.04
N THR A 201 6.13 7.05 4.53
CA THR A 201 7.50 7.12 4.05
C THR A 201 7.54 6.78 2.55
N PRO A 202 8.54 7.23 1.78
CA PRO A 202 8.64 6.89 0.36
C PRO A 202 8.45 5.39 0.08
N PRO A 203 7.75 5.03 -1.00
CA PRO A 203 7.24 5.88 -2.09
C PRO A 203 5.92 6.63 -1.80
N TYR A 204 5.37 6.49 -0.61
CA TYR A 204 4.20 7.28 -0.21
C TYR A 204 4.59 8.73 0.12
N PRO A 205 3.64 9.70 0.02
CA PRO A 205 3.88 11.07 0.47
C PRO A 205 4.26 11.11 1.94
N TYR A 206 5.12 12.05 2.34
CA TYR A 206 5.41 12.31 3.73
C TYR A 206 4.21 12.92 4.49
N PRO A 207 4.18 12.82 5.85
CA PRO A 207 3.23 13.59 6.67
C PRO A 207 3.32 15.09 6.38
N MET A 208 2.19 15.75 6.33
CA MET A 208 2.10 17.15 5.90
C MET A 208 1.59 18.06 6.99
N LEU A 209 2.12 19.28 7.00
CA LEU A 209 1.62 20.40 7.80
C LEU A 209 1.35 21.63 6.94
N CYS A 210 0.40 22.48 7.39
CA CYS A 210 0.03 23.70 6.71
C CYS A 210 0.68 24.91 7.38
N ILE A 211 1.36 25.76 6.60
CA ILE A 211 1.96 27.01 7.06
C ILE A 211 1.41 28.14 6.18
N ARG A 212 0.60 29.03 6.76
CA ARG A 212 0.02 30.20 6.07
C ARG A 212 -0.72 29.84 4.77
N GLY A 213 -1.47 28.71 4.77
CA GLY A 213 -2.21 28.23 3.62
C GLY A 213 -1.42 27.40 2.61
N GLU A 214 -0.11 27.23 2.83
CA GLU A 214 0.77 26.44 1.99
C GLU A 214 1.09 25.08 2.65
N TRP A 215 1.14 24.01 1.86
CA TRP A 215 1.40 22.66 2.35
C TRP A 215 2.88 22.30 2.25
N TYR A 216 3.38 21.69 3.32
CA TYR A 216 4.76 21.24 3.46
C TYR A 216 4.81 19.78 3.90
N GLU A 217 5.65 19.00 3.26
CA GLU A 217 6.04 17.67 3.72
C GLU A 217 7.00 17.80 4.91
N THR A 218 6.84 16.91 5.88
CA THR A 218 7.69 16.86 7.09
C THR A 218 8.76 15.80 6.87
N LEU A 219 10.01 16.23 6.66
CA LEU A 219 11.11 15.37 6.27
C LEU A 219 11.93 14.85 7.45
N ASP A 220 12.20 15.69 8.45
CA ASP A 220 12.95 15.36 9.64
C ASP A 220 12.18 15.76 10.89
N TYR A 221 12.00 14.80 11.79
CA TYR A 221 11.09 14.92 12.92
C TYR A 221 11.47 14.02 14.09
N GLN A 222 10.98 14.37 15.27
CA GLN A 222 11.00 13.53 16.47
C GLN A 222 9.66 13.63 17.19
N ILE A 223 9.18 12.53 17.77
CA ILE A 223 7.99 12.50 18.63
C ILE A 223 8.44 12.23 20.06
N VAL A 224 8.16 13.16 20.96
CA VAL A 224 8.64 13.16 22.35
C VAL A 224 7.48 13.00 23.31
N ASP A 225 7.57 11.97 24.16
CA ASP A 225 6.63 11.70 25.25
C ASP A 225 7.03 12.53 26.48
N ARG A 226 6.51 13.74 26.54
CA ARG A 226 6.72 14.63 27.70
C ARG A 226 5.41 15.28 28.07
N ALA A 227 4.91 14.93 29.24
CA ALA A 227 3.69 15.55 29.76
C ALA A 227 3.84 17.07 29.86
N TYR A 228 2.93 17.78 29.19
CA TYR A 228 2.86 19.23 29.21
C TYR A 228 1.43 19.66 28.87
N PHE A 229 0.89 20.56 29.70
CA PHE A 229 -0.41 21.16 29.44
C PHE A 229 -0.24 22.43 28.61
N GLY A 230 -0.87 22.50 27.46
CA GLY A 230 -0.81 23.62 26.53
C GLY A 230 -1.65 23.45 25.28
N PRO A 231 -1.80 24.49 24.48
CA PRO A 231 -2.65 24.44 23.27
C PRO A 231 -2.03 23.55 22.20
N VAL A 232 -2.76 22.51 21.84
CA VAL A 232 -2.36 21.55 20.79
C VAL A 232 -2.23 22.24 19.42
N GLY A 233 -1.26 21.79 18.61
CA GLY A 233 -0.96 22.36 17.29
C GLY A 233 -0.25 23.71 17.35
N ARG A 234 0.32 24.09 18.48
CA ARG A 234 1.06 25.35 18.63
C ARG A 234 2.55 25.12 18.77
N ALA A 235 3.37 25.92 18.07
CA ALA A 235 4.80 26.00 18.28
C ALA A 235 5.07 26.61 19.67
N VAL A 236 5.58 25.82 20.60
CA VAL A 236 5.79 26.25 22.00
C VAL A 236 7.25 26.55 22.31
N TYR A 237 8.17 26.01 21.55
CA TYR A 237 9.61 26.20 21.71
C TYR A 237 10.35 26.03 20.37
N VAL A 238 11.51 26.66 20.25
CA VAL A 238 12.41 26.52 19.09
C VAL A 238 13.84 26.43 19.59
N ASP A 239 14.56 25.40 19.16
CA ASP A 239 15.98 25.19 19.50
C ASP A 239 16.77 24.63 18.30
N HIS A 240 17.94 24.03 18.57
CA HIS A 240 18.79 23.41 17.56
C HIS A 240 18.21 22.15 16.96
N GLN A 241 17.25 21.47 17.64
CA GLN A 241 16.55 20.29 17.15
C GLN A 241 15.40 20.65 16.21
N GLY A 242 14.87 21.87 16.28
CA GLY A 242 13.79 22.34 15.43
C GLY A 242 12.69 23.09 16.18
N VAL A 243 11.49 23.02 15.63
CA VAL A 243 10.28 23.62 16.20
C VAL A 243 9.50 22.57 16.98
N TRP A 244 9.29 22.83 18.26
CA TRP A 244 8.52 21.97 19.16
C TRP A 244 7.05 22.33 19.09
N ILE A 245 6.26 21.42 18.55
CA ILE A 245 4.81 21.58 18.32
C ILE A 245 4.08 20.71 19.34
N LYS A 246 3.18 21.33 20.14
CA LYS A 246 2.38 20.60 21.12
C LYS A 246 1.43 19.62 20.43
N THR A 247 1.49 18.35 20.82
CA THR A 247 0.57 17.28 20.41
C THR A 247 -0.46 16.95 21.51
N GLY A 248 -1.34 16.01 21.32
CA GLY A 248 -2.28 15.56 22.36
C GLY A 248 -1.57 15.18 23.68
N GLU A 249 -0.49 14.41 23.59
CA GLU A 249 0.20 13.83 24.76
C GLU A 249 1.60 14.40 25.04
N GLY A 250 2.27 14.93 24.01
CA GLY A 250 3.64 15.39 24.14
C GLY A 250 4.00 16.45 23.12
N PHE A 251 5.04 16.17 22.33
CA PHE A 251 5.52 17.08 21.30
C PHE A 251 5.89 16.34 20.01
N LEU A 252 5.64 17.02 18.90
CA LEU A 252 6.29 16.75 17.62
C LEU A 252 7.35 17.83 17.41
N ILE A 253 8.61 17.44 17.30
CA ILE A 253 9.71 18.33 16.92
C ILE A 253 9.92 18.17 15.43
N VAL A 254 9.92 19.27 14.68
CA VAL A 254 10.17 19.25 13.23
C VAL A 254 11.34 20.20 12.95
N SER A 255 12.38 19.65 12.31
CA SER A 255 13.54 20.42 11.87
C SER A 255 13.39 20.84 10.40
N LYS A 256 13.09 19.90 9.49
CA LYS A 256 13.08 20.11 8.05
C LYS A 256 11.75 19.85 7.42
N VAL A 257 11.40 20.71 6.47
CA VAL A 257 10.19 20.62 5.66
C VAL A 257 10.52 20.92 4.20
N ARG A 258 9.63 20.46 3.28
CA ARG A 258 9.68 20.77 1.87
C ARG A 258 8.32 21.22 1.37
N LYS A 259 8.26 22.35 0.65
CA LYS A 259 7.00 22.88 0.11
C LYS A 259 6.49 21.97 -1.03
N ILE A 260 5.22 21.60 -0.95
CA ILE A 260 4.58 20.82 -2.01
C ILE A 260 4.41 21.70 -3.24
N GLY A 261 4.87 21.21 -4.40
CA GLY A 261 4.86 21.98 -5.66
C GLY A 261 5.94 23.05 -5.76
N GLY A 262 6.83 23.19 -4.75
CA GLY A 262 7.92 24.17 -4.71
C GLY A 262 9.30 23.67 -5.17
N GLY A 263 9.37 22.50 -5.78
CA GLY A 263 10.66 21.87 -6.13
C GLY A 263 11.22 21.00 -4.99
N TYR A 264 12.54 20.71 -5.04
CA TYR A 264 13.20 19.81 -4.08
C TYR A 264 13.87 20.54 -2.91
N GLU A 265 13.67 21.86 -2.78
CA GLU A 265 14.33 22.65 -1.74
C GLU A 265 13.80 22.29 -0.36
N GLU A 266 14.72 21.90 0.54
CA GLU A 266 14.45 21.65 1.95
C GLU A 266 14.72 22.93 2.74
N VAL A 267 13.82 23.26 3.66
CA VAL A 267 13.90 24.47 4.50
C VAL A 267 13.81 24.08 5.97
N GLU A 268 14.54 24.75 6.84
CA GLU A 268 14.38 24.59 8.28
C GLU A 268 13.05 25.23 8.73
N LEU A 269 12.22 24.44 9.41
CA LEU A 269 10.89 24.93 9.85
C LEU A 269 10.98 26.19 10.71
N LYS A 270 12.05 26.34 11.51
CA LYS A 270 12.27 27.53 12.33
C LYS A 270 12.46 28.84 11.54
N GLU A 271 12.77 28.77 10.25
CA GLU A 271 12.83 29.94 9.37
C GLU A 271 11.46 30.42 8.94
N LEU A 272 10.48 29.49 8.88
CA LEU A 272 9.13 29.76 8.42
C LEU A 272 8.19 30.19 9.55
N VAL A 273 8.42 29.74 10.79
CA VAL A 273 7.51 29.95 11.91
C VAL A 273 8.24 30.50 13.16
N ARG A 274 7.48 31.10 14.09
CA ARG A 274 7.97 31.60 15.39
C ARG A 274 7.23 30.92 16.54
N ILE A 275 7.77 30.99 17.74
CA ILE A 275 7.07 30.59 18.97
C ILE A 275 5.69 31.24 18.98
N GLY A 276 4.66 30.48 19.34
CA GLY A 276 3.28 30.89 19.33
C GLY A 276 2.54 30.66 18.01
N TYR A 277 3.25 30.30 16.90
CA TYR A 277 2.58 29.95 15.64
C TYR A 277 1.64 28.78 15.86
N ARG A 278 0.43 28.87 15.31
CA ARG A 278 -0.56 27.80 15.34
C ARG A 278 -0.65 27.16 13.95
N PHE A 279 -0.38 25.87 13.91
CA PHE A 279 -0.59 25.08 12.71
C PHE A 279 -2.08 24.80 12.57
N ASP A 280 -2.68 25.35 11.52
CA ASP A 280 -4.12 25.26 11.32
C ASP A 280 -4.53 23.91 10.75
N LYS A 281 -5.72 23.47 11.19
CA LYS A 281 -6.41 22.30 10.65
C LYS A 281 -7.23 22.61 9.39
N ARG A 282 -7.33 23.90 9.03
CA ARG A 282 -8.26 24.37 8.00
C ARG A 282 -7.52 25.05 6.85
N VAL A 283 -7.75 24.57 5.67
CA VAL A 283 -7.79 25.34 4.44
C VAL A 283 -9.23 25.32 4.00
#